data_21d1be63400b29ffc2d2b0538a658cac
#
_entry.id   21d1be63400b29ffc2d2b0538a658cac
#
_cell.length_a   1.000
_cell.length_b   1.000
_cell.length_c   1.000
_cell.angle_alpha   90.00
_cell.angle_beta   90.00
_cell.angle_gamma   90.00
#
_symmetry.space_group_name_H-M   'P 1'
#
loop_
_entity.id
_entity.type
_entity.pdbx_description
1 polymer ?
#
loop_
_entity_poly.entity_id
_entity_poly.type
_entity_poly.pdbx_seq_one_letter_code
_entity_poly.pdbx_strand_id
1 'polypeptide(L)'
;QLLVDAAHPFAIQLHQTVEKVAHTLNLLVIRFERIYPPRDEEHITWCDDFEDAIRQIRKEDIFTLLALTGVQSIAKLKPLWQESACCYFRILNRESSRRLAEREGFPKKYLHYYHAGEDERILLQRLHPEAILIKESGLSGGFNEKVEAALQEGIRIFAFRRPPMPGSFMIVN
;
A
#
# COMPACT_ATOMS: atom_id res chain seq x y z
N GLN A 1 11.98 -7.18 -30.46
CA GLN A 1 11.36 -6.11 -29.67
C GLN A 1 11.35 -6.51 -28.21
N LEU A 2 11.35 -5.54 -27.32
CA LEU A 2 11.51 -5.70 -25.89
C LEU A 2 10.48 -4.79 -25.16
N LEU A 3 9.91 -5.25 -24.07
CA LEU A 3 9.06 -4.48 -23.19
C LEU A 3 9.76 -4.30 -21.82
N VAL A 4 9.75 -3.08 -21.28
CA VAL A 4 10.28 -2.81 -19.95
C VAL A 4 9.11 -2.50 -19.00
N ASP A 5 9.01 -3.28 -17.93
CA ASP A 5 8.05 -3.05 -16.85
C ASP A 5 8.76 -2.44 -15.63
N ALA A 6 8.44 -1.20 -15.32
CA ALA A 6 8.88 -0.48 -14.12
C ALA A 6 7.71 -0.05 -13.24
N ALA A 7 6.55 -0.69 -13.38
CA ALA A 7 5.33 -0.35 -12.64
C ALA A 7 5.47 -0.63 -11.14
N HIS A 8 4.52 -0.10 -10.35
CA HIS A 8 4.49 -0.34 -8.92
C HIS A 8 4.34 -1.84 -8.61
N PRO A 9 5.06 -2.43 -7.62
CA PRO A 9 5.01 -3.88 -7.32
C PRO A 9 3.59 -4.42 -7.08
N PHE A 10 2.69 -3.59 -6.56
CA PHE A 10 1.28 -3.94 -6.34
C PHE A 10 0.35 -3.69 -7.54
N ALA A 11 0.89 -3.41 -8.72
CA ALA A 11 0.11 -3.27 -9.95
C ALA A 11 -0.20 -4.64 -10.59
N ILE A 12 -0.76 -5.57 -9.81
CA ILE A 12 -0.94 -6.99 -10.15
C ILE A 12 -1.63 -7.16 -11.51
N GLN A 13 -2.75 -6.46 -11.73
CA GLN A 13 -3.50 -6.56 -13.00
C GLN A 13 -2.67 -6.10 -14.20
N LEU A 14 -1.85 -5.05 -14.03
CA LEU A 14 -0.96 -4.58 -15.08
C LEU A 14 0.10 -5.63 -15.40
N HIS A 15 0.77 -6.19 -14.38
CA HIS A 15 1.78 -7.24 -14.58
C HIS A 15 1.20 -8.47 -15.29
N GLN A 16 0.02 -8.92 -14.89
CA GLN A 16 -0.69 -10.03 -15.56
C GLN A 16 -1.06 -9.69 -17.01
N THR A 17 -1.49 -8.46 -17.28
CA THR A 17 -1.80 -8.01 -18.63
C THR A 17 -0.54 -7.95 -19.49
N VAL A 18 0.55 -7.40 -18.95
CA VAL A 18 1.86 -7.36 -19.63
C VAL A 18 2.34 -8.76 -19.96
N GLU A 19 2.29 -9.70 -19.03
CA GLU A 19 2.66 -11.10 -19.22
C GLU A 19 1.86 -11.72 -20.38
N LYS A 20 0.53 -11.60 -20.32
CA LYS A 20 -0.36 -12.17 -21.34
C LYS A 20 -0.09 -11.60 -22.74
N VAL A 21 0.03 -10.27 -22.84
CA VAL A 21 0.29 -9.59 -24.13
C VAL A 21 1.67 -9.93 -24.66
N ALA A 22 2.69 -9.91 -23.82
CA ALA A 22 4.05 -10.25 -24.18
C ALA A 22 4.15 -11.69 -24.70
N HIS A 23 3.50 -12.64 -24.03
CA HIS A 23 3.42 -14.02 -24.49
C HIS A 23 2.75 -14.12 -25.88
N THR A 24 1.62 -13.43 -26.09
CA THR A 24 0.89 -13.45 -27.38
C THR A 24 1.73 -12.87 -28.52
N LEU A 25 2.52 -11.83 -28.25
CA LEU A 25 3.34 -11.13 -29.23
C LEU A 25 4.79 -11.66 -29.30
N ASN A 26 5.12 -12.69 -28.55
CA ASN A 26 6.47 -13.25 -28.41
C ASN A 26 7.53 -12.18 -28.07
N LEU A 27 7.22 -11.34 -27.06
CA LEU A 27 8.09 -10.27 -26.59
C LEU A 27 8.81 -10.69 -25.30
N LEU A 28 10.08 -10.32 -25.19
CA LEU A 28 10.81 -10.39 -23.94
C LEU A 28 10.34 -9.26 -23.00
N VAL A 29 10.08 -9.57 -21.73
CA VAL A 29 9.79 -8.59 -20.70
C VAL A 29 10.95 -8.49 -19.73
N ILE A 30 11.51 -7.30 -19.60
CA ILE A 30 12.47 -6.96 -18.54
C ILE A 30 11.71 -6.21 -17.44
N ARG A 31 11.76 -6.77 -16.25
CA ARG A 31 11.24 -6.13 -15.04
C ARG A 31 12.37 -5.36 -14.36
N PHE A 32 12.26 -4.04 -14.30
CA PHE A 32 13.09 -3.21 -13.42
C PHE A 32 12.51 -3.27 -12.00
N GLU A 33 13.13 -4.10 -11.15
CA GLU A 33 12.62 -4.33 -9.80
C GLU A 33 13.24 -3.35 -8.81
N ARG A 34 12.52 -3.06 -7.76
CA ARG A 34 12.98 -2.18 -6.67
C ARG A 34 13.88 -2.95 -5.71
N ILE A 35 14.74 -2.22 -5.02
CA ILE A 35 15.50 -2.77 -3.91
C ILE A 35 14.62 -2.81 -2.67
N TYR A 36 14.64 -3.95 -1.97
CA TYR A 36 13.88 -4.17 -0.74
C TYR A 36 14.85 -4.47 0.40
N PRO A 37 14.69 -3.82 1.56
CA PRO A 37 15.41 -4.21 2.76
C PRO A 37 14.94 -5.61 3.23
N PRO A 38 15.72 -6.30 4.09
CA PRO A 38 15.21 -7.45 4.81
C PRO A 38 13.92 -7.09 5.55
N ARG A 39 13.00 -8.06 5.63
CA ARG A 39 11.75 -7.86 6.37
C ARG A 39 12.03 -7.83 7.87
N ASP A 40 11.50 -6.81 8.52
CA ASP A 40 11.46 -6.73 9.97
C ASP A 40 10.23 -7.52 10.46
N GLU A 41 10.47 -8.68 11.05
CA GLU A 41 9.40 -9.54 11.58
C GLU A 41 9.13 -9.25 13.09
N GLU A 42 9.92 -8.37 13.72
CA GLU A 42 9.77 -7.99 15.12
C GLU A 42 8.82 -6.80 15.29
N HIS A 43 8.95 -5.80 14.44
CA HIS A 43 8.20 -4.54 14.57
C HIS A 43 7.05 -4.40 13.56
N ILE A 44 6.97 -5.27 12.56
CA ILE A 44 5.98 -5.19 11.48
C ILE A 44 5.13 -6.46 11.45
N THR A 45 3.82 -6.28 11.60
CA THR A 45 2.85 -7.34 11.35
C THR A 45 2.61 -7.47 9.84
N TRP A 46 3.15 -8.53 9.24
CA TRP A 46 3.06 -8.77 7.81
C TRP A 46 1.75 -9.44 7.43
N CYS A 47 1.04 -8.87 6.47
CA CYS A 47 -0.24 -9.35 5.96
C CYS A 47 -0.10 -9.83 4.51
N ASP A 48 -0.74 -10.95 4.19
CA ASP A 48 -0.70 -11.52 2.84
C ASP A 48 -1.71 -10.85 1.90
N ASP A 49 -2.89 -10.50 2.43
CA ASP A 49 -3.95 -9.84 1.70
C ASP A 49 -4.82 -8.94 2.60
N PHE A 50 -5.90 -8.38 2.04
CA PHE A 50 -6.80 -7.50 2.78
C PHE A 50 -7.63 -8.21 3.83
N GLU A 51 -7.99 -9.48 3.63
CA GLU A 51 -8.75 -10.27 4.60
C GLU A 51 -7.87 -10.59 5.82
N ASP A 52 -6.62 -10.95 5.56
CA ASP A 52 -5.62 -11.16 6.61
C ASP A 52 -5.35 -9.87 7.39
N ALA A 53 -5.17 -8.74 6.71
CA ALA A 53 -4.96 -7.45 7.37
C ALA A 53 -6.16 -7.10 8.28
N ILE A 54 -7.40 -7.25 7.79
CA ILE A 54 -8.61 -6.99 8.58
C ILE A 54 -8.65 -7.90 9.82
N ARG A 55 -8.34 -9.18 9.67
CA ARG A 55 -8.31 -10.15 10.77
C ARG A 55 -7.27 -9.77 11.82
N GLN A 56 -6.04 -9.42 11.41
CA GLN A 56 -4.95 -9.02 12.29
C GLN A 56 -5.26 -7.72 13.04
N ILE A 57 -5.74 -6.71 12.33
CA ILE A 57 -6.14 -5.41 12.90
C ILE A 57 -7.23 -5.58 13.96
N ARG A 58 -8.25 -6.41 13.69
CA ARG A 58 -9.30 -6.71 14.66
C ARG A 58 -8.78 -7.50 15.86
N LYS A 59 -7.89 -8.46 15.64
CA LYS A 59 -7.29 -9.28 16.70
C LYS A 59 -6.48 -8.45 17.69
N GLU A 60 -5.88 -7.36 17.22
CA GLU A 60 -5.08 -6.45 18.03
C GLU A 60 -5.88 -5.27 18.59
N ASP A 61 -7.21 -5.29 18.46
CA ASP A 61 -8.13 -4.27 18.97
C ASP A 61 -7.73 -2.84 18.54
N ILE A 62 -7.40 -2.67 17.25
CA ILE A 62 -7.07 -1.36 16.67
C ILE A 62 -8.35 -0.60 16.36
N PHE A 63 -8.55 0.53 17.03
CA PHE A 63 -9.71 1.40 16.84
C PHE A 63 -9.42 2.62 15.93
N THR A 64 -8.15 2.97 15.77
CA THR A 64 -7.75 4.11 14.92
C THR A 64 -6.63 3.71 13.97
N LEU A 65 -6.94 3.66 12.66
CA LEU A 65 -6.05 3.19 11.61
C LEU A 65 -5.77 4.29 10.59
N LEU A 66 -4.51 4.48 10.20
CA LEU A 66 -4.15 5.27 9.02
C LEU A 66 -3.70 4.35 7.88
N ALA A 67 -4.51 4.25 6.83
CA ALA A 67 -4.21 3.46 5.65
C ALA A 67 -3.45 4.30 4.60
N LEU A 68 -2.18 3.94 4.36
CA LEU A 68 -1.27 4.54 3.37
C LEU A 68 -1.18 3.69 2.10
N THR A 69 -2.25 2.96 1.79
CA THR A 69 -2.31 1.93 0.75
C THR A 69 -2.95 2.40 -0.55
N GLY A 70 -3.38 3.67 -0.59
CA GLY A 70 -3.98 4.32 -1.74
C GLY A 70 -5.50 4.11 -1.85
N VAL A 71 -6.15 4.86 -2.75
CA VAL A 71 -7.61 4.97 -2.84
C VAL A 71 -8.33 3.64 -3.12
N GLN A 72 -7.70 2.73 -3.86
CA GLN A 72 -8.29 1.42 -4.19
C GLN A 72 -8.54 0.53 -2.95
N SER A 73 -7.84 0.80 -1.85
CA SER A 73 -8.01 0.04 -0.61
C SER A 73 -9.23 0.47 0.20
N ILE A 74 -9.85 1.60 -0.08
CA ILE A 74 -11.07 2.07 0.61
C ILE A 74 -12.17 1.00 0.51
N ALA A 75 -12.46 0.52 -0.70
CA ALA A 75 -13.46 -0.51 -0.92
C ALA A 75 -13.13 -1.83 -0.18
N LYS A 76 -11.85 -2.22 -0.20
CA LYS A 76 -11.37 -3.48 0.38
C LYS A 76 -11.33 -3.46 1.91
N LEU A 77 -11.14 -2.29 2.51
CA LEU A 77 -11.13 -2.09 3.97
C LEU A 77 -12.49 -1.65 4.52
N LYS A 78 -13.54 -1.75 3.73
CA LYS A 78 -14.92 -1.40 4.12
C LYS A 78 -15.37 -2.03 5.44
N PRO A 79 -15.07 -3.33 5.71
CA PRO A 79 -15.42 -3.96 6.98
C PRO A 79 -14.77 -3.31 8.22
N LEU A 80 -13.65 -2.59 8.07
CA LEU A 80 -13.04 -1.87 9.17
C LEU A 80 -13.70 -0.50 9.38
N TRP A 81 -13.72 0.34 8.35
CA TRP A 81 -14.15 1.73 8.51
C TRP A 81 -15.66 1.91 8.63
N GLN A 82 -16.48 0.92 8.30
CA GLN A 82 -17.92 0.95 8.53
C GLN A 82 -18.35 0.37 9.87
N GLU A 83 -17.60 -0.58 10.42
CA GLU A 83 -18.07 -1.41 11.53
C GLU A 83 -17.27 -1.27 12.81
N SER A 84 -15.95 -1.10 12.74
CA SER A 84 -15.11 -1.33 13.91
C SER A 84 -14.03 -0.28 14.18
N ALA A 85 -13.60 0.51 13.20
CA ALA A 85 -12.47 1.41 13.41
C ALA A 85 -12.65 2.77 12.75
N CYS A 86 -12.10 3.80 13.38
CA CYS A 86 -11.90 5.09 12.72
C CYS A 86 -10.73 4.97 11.75
N CYS A 87 -11.03 4.88 10.46
CA CYS A 87 -9.99 4.76 9.44
C CYS A 87 -9.77 6.07 8.72
N TYR A 88 -8.54 6.54 8.72
CA TYR A 88 -8.05 7.60 7.85
C TYR A 88 -7.40 7.00 6.61
N PHE A 89 -7.56 7.65 5.45
CA PHE A 89 -6.88 7.23 4.23
C PHE A 89 -6.07 8.39 3.65
N ARG A 90 -4.79 8.15 3.34
CA ARG A 90 -4.00 9.07 2.55
C ARG A 90 -4.00 8.62 1.09
N ILE A 91 -4.51 9.50 0.22
CA ILE A 91 -4.65 9.25 -1.21
C ILE A 91 -3.96 10.33 -2.03
N LEU A 92 -3.71 10.07 -3.31
CA LEU A 92 -3.24 11.09 -4.22
C LEU A 92 -4.32 12.16 -4.41
N ASN A 93 -3.93 13.44 -4.41
CA ASN A 93 -4.83 14.56 -4.66
C ASN A 93 -5.17 14.69 -6.16
N ARG A 94 -5.91 13.70 -6.67
CA ARG A 94 -6.40 13.65 -8.04
C ARG A 94 -7.91 13.54 -8.04
N GLU A 95 -8.55 14.13 -9.05
CA GLU A 95 -10.01 14.06 -9.18
C GLU A 95 -10.52 12.62 -9.24
N SER A 96 -9.83 11.74 -9.98
CA SER A 96 -10.16 10.32 -10.06
C SER A 96 -10.12 9.61 -8.69
N SER A 97 -9.15 9.96 -7.84
CA SER A 97 -9.07 9.42 -6.48
C SER A 97 -10.23 9.92 -5.60
N ARG A 98 -10.56 11.21 -5.68
CA ARG A 98 -11.68 11.79 -4.93
C ARG A 98 -13.01 11.17 -5.34
N ARG A 99 -13.27 11.05 -6.65
CA ARG A 99 -14.49 10.41 -7.19
C ARG A 99 -14.60 8.94 -6.77
N LEU A 100 -13.47 8.21 -6.73
CA LEU A 100 -13.48 6.82 -6.29
C LEU A 100 -13.83 6.70 -4.81
N ALA A 101 -13.24 7.51 -3.94
CA ALA A 101 -13.56 7.53 -2.51
C ALA A 101 -15.04 7.90 -2.27
N GLU A 102 -15.56 8.90 -3.00
CA GLU A 102 -16.97 9.32 -2.93
C GLU A 102 -17.93 8.22 -3.39
N ARG A 103 -17.60 7.51 -4.47
CA ARG A 103 -18.39 6.37 -4.95
C ARG A 103 -18.47 5.24 -3.94
N GLU A 104 -17.42 5.01 -3.16
CA GLU A 104 -17.42 4.03 -2.07
C GLU A 104 -18.18 4.53 -0.82
N GLY A 105 -18.65 5.77 -0.81
CA GLY A 105 -19.33 6.37 0.33
C GLY A 105 -18.40 6.74 1.48
N PHE A 106 -17.09 6.85 1.22
CA PHE A 106 -16.13 7.14 2.28
C PHE A 106 -16.21 8.61 2.72
N PRO A 107 -16.27 8.92 4.04
CA PRO A 107 -16.44 10.28 4.53
C PRO A 107 -15.22 11.17 4.24
N LYS A 108 -15.43 12.30 3.56
CA LYS A 108 -14.38 13.26 3.18
C LYS A 108 -13.50 13.73 4.34
N LYS A 109 -14.06 13.84 5.55
CA LYS A 109 -13.33 14.30 6.75
C LYS A 109 -12.19 13.37 7.18
N TYR A 110 -12.19 12.12 6.75
CA TYR A 110 -11.16 11.13 7.04
C TYR A 110 -10.20 10.90 5.87
N LEU A 111 -10.35 11.68 4.76
CA LEU A 111 -9.41 11.67 3.64
C LEU A 111 -8.30 12.69 3.86
N HIS A 112 -7.07 12.22 3.68
CA HIS A 112 -5.87 13.05 3.64
C HIS A 112 -5.21 12.93 2.27
N TYR A 113 -4.52 13.97 1.85
CA TYR A 113 -3.89 14.00 0.54
C TYR A 113 -2.37 13.92 0.69
N TYR A 114 -1.77 13.13 -0.19
CA TYR A 114 -0.33 13.03 -0.27
C TYR A 114 0.26 14.31 -0.89
N HIS A 115 1.26 14.86 -0.22
CA HIS A 115 2.10 15.95 -0.72
C HIS A 115 3.55 15.46 -0.80
N ALA A 116 4.18 15.64 -1.97
CA ALA A 116 5.57 15.23 -2.15
C ALA A 116 6.50 16.04 -1.23
N GLY A 117 7.41 15.35 -0.53
CA GLY A 117 8.36 15.97 0.40
C GLY A 117 7.79 16.30 1.78
N GLU A 118 6.54 15.95 2.08
CA GLU A 118 5.99 16.07 3.43
C GLU A 118 6.62 15.01 4.36
N ASP A 119 7.05 15.42 5.55
CA ASP A 119 7.51 14.49 6.58
C ASP A 119 6.35 13.59 7.04
N GLU A 120 6.56 12.28 6.97
CA GLU A 120 5.56 11.28 7.35
C GLU A 120 5.07 11.47 8.80
N ARG A 121 5.94 11.94 9.71
CA ARG A 121 5.60 12.16 11.13
C ARG A 121 4.56 13.25 11.35
N ILE A 122 4.53 14.29 10.52
CA ILE A 122 3.56 15.38 10.66
C ILE A 122 2.12 14.85 10.62
N LEU A 123 1.83 13.93 9.71
CA LEU A 123 0.51 13.32 9.61
C LEU A 123 0.24 12.38 10.80
N LEU A 124 1.23 11.60 11.22
CA LEU A 124 1.11 10.69 12.37
C LEU A 124 0.86 11.45 13.66
N GLN A 125 1.62 12.51 13.91
CA GLN A 125 1.47 13.38 15.10
C GLN A 125 0.14 14.13 15.13
N ARG A 126 -0.42 14.46 13.96
CA ARG A 126 -1.72 15.14 13.90
C ARG A 126 -2.89 14.20 14.12
N LEU A 127 -2.82 12.96 13.63
CA LEU A 127 -3.93 12.01 13.66
C LEU A 127 -3.87 11.06 14.86
N HIS A 128 -2.69 10.86 15.44
CA HIS A 128 -2.43 9.91 16.52
C HIS A 128 -3.08 8.53 16.29
N PRO A 129 -2.85 7.89 15.12
CA PRO A 129 -3.43 6.59 14.87
C PRO A 129 -2.75 5.54 15.76
N GLU A 130 -3.48 4.52 16.19
CA GLU A 130 -2.90 3.38 16.92
C GLU A 130 -2.05 2.49 16.00
N ALA A 131 -2.39 2.48 14.70
CA ALA A 131 -1.67 1.73 13.71
C ALA A 131 -1.66 2.40 12.33
N ILE A 132 -0.63 2.05 11.53
CA ILE A 132 -0.62 2.31 10.09
C ILE A 132 -0.74 1.00 9.31
N LEU A 133 -1.34 1.09 8.11
CA LEU A 133 -1.35 0.01 7.13
C LEU A 133 -0.64 0.49 5.86
N ILE A 134 0.45 -0.18 5.51
CA ILE A 134 1.32 0.19 4.38
C ILE A 134 1.50 -0.97 3.39
N LYS A 135 2.24 -0.74 2.31
CA LYS A 135 2.62 -1.74 1.31
C LYS A 135 4.14 -1.85 1.25
N GLU A 136 4.66 -3.07 1.14
CA GLU A 136 6.08 -3.33 0.89
C GLU A 136 6.47 -2.79 -0.51
N SER A 137 6.66 -1.47 -0.58
CA SER A 137 6.88 -0.76 -1.85
C SER A 137 8.36 -0.59 -2.22
N GLY A 138 9.28 -1.09 -1.39
CA GLY A 138 10.73 -0.94 -1.57
C GLY A 138 11.23 0.47 -1.22
N LEU A 139 12.56 0.65 -1.27
CA LEU A 139 13.23 1.89 -0.89
C LEU A 139 12.68 3.10 -1.66
N SER A 140 12.56 3.00 -2.98
CA SER A 140 12.03 4.09 -3.82
C SER A 140 10.52 4.36 -3.63
N GLY A 141 9.82 3.54 -2.84
CA GLY A 141 8.39 3.69 -2.56
C GLY A 141 8.08 4.39 -1.23
N GLY A 142 9.10 4.89 -0.53
CA GLY A 142 8.94 5.53 0.77
C GLY A 142 8.50 4.54 1.85
N PHE A 143 8.88 3.25 1.74
CA PHE A 143 8.52 2.25 2.74
C PHE A 143 9.26 2.48 4.05
N ASN A 144 10.59 2.68 3.98
CA ASN A 144 11.41 2.88 5.18
C ASN A 144 11.03 4.16 5.92
N GLU A 145 10.80 5.25 5.22
CA GLU A 145 10.41 6.52 5.82
C GLU A 145 9.11 6.40 6.63
N LYS A 146 8.15 5.60 6.15
CA LYS A 146 6.90 5.33 6.88
C LYS A 146 7.12 4.43 8.09
N VAL A 147 7.96 3.42 7.95
CA VAL A 147 8.31 2.50 9.05
C VAL A 147 9.03 3.28 10.14
N GLU A 148 10.09 4.01 9.80
CA GLU A 148 10.87 4.81 10.74
C GLU A 148 10.00 5.86 11.47
N ALA A 149 9.15 6.56 10.74
CA ALA A 149 8.22 7.54 11.31
C ALA A 149 7.26 6.88 12.31
N ALA A 150 6.69 5.72 11.97
CA ALA A 150 5.76 5.01 12.85
C ALA A 150 6.46 4.48 14.11
N LEU A 151 7.66 3.91 13.97
CA LEU A 151 8.45 3.43 15.11
C LEU A 151 8.83 4.57 16.08
N GLN A 152 9.22 5.73 15.55
CA GLN A 152 9.53 6.91 16.36
C GLN A 152 8.33 7.42 17.16
N GLU A 153 7.14 7.29 16.60
CA GLU A 153 5.88 7.72 17.26
C GLU A 153 5.22 6.59 18.08
N GLY A 154 5.85 5.41 18.17
CA GLY A 154 5.30 4.27 18.91
C GLY A 154 4.03 3.67 18.30
N ILE A 155 3.83 3.84 16.98
CA ILE A 155 2.64 3.41 16.24
C ILE A 155 2.86 2.01 15.67
N ARG A 156 1.88 1.12 15.84
CA ARG A 156 1.93 -0.24 15.30
C ARG A 156 1.90 -0.25 13.77
N ILE A 157 2.60 -1.20 13.16
CA ILE A 157 2.77 -1.27 11.71
C ILE A 157 2.22 -2.58 11.17
N PHE A 158 1.25 -2.47 10.28
CA PHE A 158 0.78 -3.56 9.43
C PHE A 158 1.26 -3.30 8.00
N ALA A 159 1.83 -4.32 7.35
CA ALA A 159 2.35 -4.17 6.00
C ALA A 159 1.93 -5.32 5.09
N PHE A 160 1.42 -5.00 3.92
CA PHE A 160 1.21 -6.01 2.89
C PHE A 160 2.54 -6.49 2.33
N ARG A 161 2.75 -7.82 2.33
CA ARG A 161 3.82 -8.44 1.56
C ARG A 161 3.66 -8.12 0.07
N ARG A 162 4.76 -7.80 -0.61
CA ARG A 162 4.69 -7.61 -2.07
C ARG A 162 4.26 -8.91 -2.75
N PRO A 163 3.39 -8.83 -3.75
CA PRO A 163 3.00 -10.00 -4.52
C PRO A 163 4.19 -10.52 -5.33
N PRO A 164 4.23 -11.82 -5.67
CA PRO A 164 5.22 -12.37 -6.56
C PRO A 164 5.06 -11.77 -7.96
N MET A 165 6.19 -11.58 -8.66
CA MET A 165 6.19 -11.19 -10.07
C MET A 165 5.91 -12.41 -10.97
N PRO A 166 5.35 -12.19 -12.17
CA PRO A 166 5.24 -13.25 -13.18
C PRO A 166 6.59 -13.91 -13.46
N GLY A 167 6.61 -15.25 -13.48
CA GLY A 167 7.84 -16.02 -13.65
C GLY A 167 8.49 -15.90 -15.03
N SER A 168 7.76 -15.36 -16.00
CA SER A 168 8.25 -15.10 -17.37
C SER A 168 9.06 -13.81 -17.49
N PHE A 169 9.10 -12.95 -16.47
CA PHE A 169 9.82 -11.69 -16.52
C PHE A 169 11.30 -11.89 -16.16
N MET A 170 12.18 -11.28 -16.95
CA MET A 170 13.59 -11.14 -16.61
C MET A 170 13.75 -9.99 -15.61
N ILE A 171 14.11 -10.30 -14.37
CA ILE A 171 14.25 -9.31 -13.30
C ILE A 171 15.64 -8.69 -13.33
N VAL A 172 15.71 -7.35 -13.33
CA VAL A 172 16.92 -6.55 -13.15
C VAL A 172 16.70 -5.49 -12.07
N ASN A 173 17.77 -5.14 -11.37
CA ASN A 173 17.78 -4.13 -10.28
C ASN A 173 18.63 -2.94 -10.70
#